data_dbe234ab22d9d1d9b7c9ad7128709870
#
_entry.id   dbe234ab22d9d1d9b7c9ad7128709870
#
_cell.length_a   1.000
_cell.length_b   1.000
_cell.length_c   1.000
_cell.angle_alpha   90.00
_cell.angle_beta   90.00
_cell.angle_gamma   90.00
#
_symmetry.space_group_name_H-M   'P 1'
#
loop_
_entity.id
_entity.type
_entity.pdbx_description
1 polymer ?
#
loop_
_entity_poly.entity_id
_entity_poly.type
_entity_poly.pdbx_seq_one_letter_code
_entity_poly.pdbx_strand_id
1 'polypeptide(L)'
;MIASCRKLLPVPQGQRGLRQSEAVFTHVHQLPGLIEELSAYLTDCEIVAVCASRRPRDEEASYMPVFQAGDAQGRSLAALLRVPCFATTHQRGHVEAAKVDSGVAAGDLLAVHLSGGTTEVLSLVDDRLTLLGGTLDLHAGQVVDRTGVALGLPFPAGPHLEELAVRGTARALLPVAMADGGLYCHLSGAETQVQRWIAQGMMPKEDIAREVYDLLARTVSRMVTAASQQTGIRQVLIAGGVASSRLFRELVTQRTAKRQPDLRVRFGRPEYSGDNAVGVALIGARKWREQQALKEIEYGSTDTGR
;
A
#
# COMPACT_ATOMS: atom_id res chain seq x y z
N MET A 1 -14.21 4.25 -12.62
CA MET A 1 -14.34 2.81 -12.24
C MET A 1 -15.80 2.43 -12.37
N ILE A 2 -16.12 1.36 -13.13
CA ILE A 2 -17.49 0.88 -13.35
C ILE A 2 -17.93 -0.04 -12.22
N ALA A 3 -17.09 -1.04 -11.88
CA ALA A 3 -17.36 -1.98 -10.80
C ALA A 3 -16.06 -2.40 -10.10
N SER A 4 -16.18 -2.92 -8.89
CA SER A 4 -15.11 -3.55 -8.12
C SER A 4 -15.70 -4.66 -7.25
N CYS A 5 -15.54 -5.90 -7.69
CA CYS A 5 -16.00 -7.08 -6.97
C CYS A 5 -14.87 -7.60 -6.07
N ARG A 6 -15.18 -7.88 -4.81
CA ARG A 6 -14.17 -8.28 -3.82
C ARG A 6 -14.72 -9.30 -2.83
N LYS A 7 -13.96 -10.34 -2.58
CA LYS A 7 -14.29 -11.35 -1.57
C LYS A 7 -13.05 -11.65 -0.73
N LEU A 8 -13.18 -11.49 0.59
CA LEU A 8 -12.10 -11.78 1.52
C LEU A 8 -11.87 -13.29 1.63
N LEU A 9 -10.60 -13.68 1.79
CA LEU A 9 -10.26 -15.05 2.15
C LEU A 9 -10.63 -15.28 3.62
N PRO A 10 -11.36 -16.38 3.94
CA PRO A 10 -11.72 -16.69 5.32
C PRO A 10 -10.45 -17.15 6.08
N VAL A 11 -10.04 -16.37 7.08
CA VAL A 11 -8.96 -16.76 8.00
C VAL A 11 -9.61 -17.32 9.25
N PRO A 12 -9.33 -18.58 9.66
CA PRO A 12 -9.88 -19.16 10.87
C PRO A 12 -9.50 -18.34 12.12
N GLN A 13 -10.42 -18.29 13.08
CA GLN A 13 -10.20 -17.56 14.33
C GLN A 13 -8.94 -18.08 15.06
N GLY A 14 -8.07 -17.16 15.48
CA GLY A 14 -6.80 -17.49 16.14
C GLY A 14 -5.62 -17.73 15.19
N GLN A 15 -5.83 -17.77 13.87
CA GLN A 15 -4.75 -17.84 12.88
C GLN A 15 -4.33 -16.44 12.41
N ARG A 16 -3.03 -16.30 12.05
CA ARG A 16 -2.46 -15.02 11.56
C ARG A 16 -2.46 -14.89 10.03
N GLY A 17 -3.07 -15.86 9.32
CA GLY A 17 -3.11 -15.94 7.86
C GLY A 17 -3.44 -17.35 7.37
N LEU A 18 -3.47 -17.54 6.05
CA LEU A 18 -3.68 -18.83 5.40
C LEU A 18 -2.37 -19.43 4.89
N ARG A 19 -2.30 -20.74 4.85
CA ARG A 19 -1.25 -21.44 4.08
C ARG A 19 -1.40 -21.13 2.60
N GLN A 20 -0.30 -21.08 1.86
CA GLN A 20 -0.34 -20.76 0.44
C GLN A 20 -1.24 -21.70 -0.37
N SER A 21 -1.24 -22.99 -0.07
CA SER A 21 -2.10 -23.98 -0.71
C SER A 21 -3.58 -23.72 -0.45
N GLU A 22 -3.95 -23.37 0.77
CA GLU A 22 -5.33 -23.01 1.14
C GLU A 22 -5.78 -21.71 0.46
N ALA A 23 -4.87 -20.72 0.39
CA ALA A 23 -5.14 -19.47 -0.30
C ALA A 23 -5.36 -19.69 -1.80
N VAL A 24 -4.52 -20.50 -2.47
CA VAL A 24 -4.68 -20.87 -3.90
C VAL A 24 -6.02 -21.57 -4.11
N PHE A 25 -6.33 -22.59 -3.29
CA PHE A 25 -7.58 -23.32 -3.37
C PHE A 25 -8.80 -22.40 -3.25
N THR A 26 -8.77 -21.52 -2.24
CA THR A 26 -9.87 -20.57 -2.01
C THR A 26 -10.02 -19.58 -3.16
N HIS A 27 -8.91 -19.07 -3.72
CA HIS A 27 -8.97 -18.21 -4.91
C HIS A 27 -9.58 -18.92 -6.10
N VAL A 28 -9.16 -20.14 -6.41
CA VAL A 28 -9.72 -20.93 -7.52
C VAL A 28 -11.24 -21.11 -7.37
N HIS A 29 -11.74 -21.33 -6.14
CA HIS A 29 -13.17 -21.45 -5.89
C HIS A 29 -13.94 -20.11 -5.93
N GLN A 30 -13.30 -19.00 -5.56
CA GLN A 30 -13.98 -17.69 -5.48
C GLN A 30 -13.96 -16.92 -6.81
N LEU A 31 -12.92 -17.06 -7.61
CA LEU A 31 -12.74 -16.29 -8.85
C LEU A 31 -13.90 -16.43 -9.84
N PRO A 32 -14.46 -17.62 -10.11
CA PRO A 32 -15.60 -17.74 -11.05
C PRO A 32 -16.79 -16.87 -10.64
N GLY A 33 -17.20 -16.94 -9.36
CA GLY A 33 -18.33 -16.14 -8.86
C GLY A 33 -18.06 -14.63 -8.88
N LEU A 34 -16.79 -14.19 -8.66
CA LEU A 34 -16.43 -12.78 -8.81
C LEU A 34 -16.46 -12.32 -10.28
N ILE A 35 -16.12 -13.18 -11.22
CA ILE A 35 -16.21 -12.90 -12.66
C ILE A 35 -17.69 -12.84 -13.09
N GLU A 36 -18.53 -13.75 -12.61
CA GLU A 36 -19.97 -13.73 -12.85
C GLU A 36 -20.60 -12.43 -12.30
N GLU A 37 -20.27 -12.06 -11.06
CA GLU A 37 -20.70 -10.79 -10.47
C GLU A 37 -20.25 -9.58 -11.30
N LEU A 38 -18.96 -9.55 -11.70
CA LEU A 38 -18.41 -8.47 -12.51
C LEU A 38 -19.09 -8.38 -13.89
N SER A 39 -19.40 -9.52 -14.52
CA SER A 39 -20.00 -9.58 -15.86
C SER A 39 -21.33 -8.83 -15.92
N ALA A 40 -22.11 -8.83 -14.84
CA ALA A 40 -23.38 -8.11 -14.75
C ALA A 40 -23.24 -6.59 -14.92
N TYR A 41 -22.08 -6.03 -14.62
CA TYR A 41 -21.78 -4.60 -14.77
C TYR A 41 -21.16 -4.25 -16.14
N LEU A 42 -20.85 -5.24 -16.97
CA LEU A 42 -20.11 -5.07 -18.24
C LEU A 42 -20.96 -5.29 -19.49
N THR A 43 -22.28 -5.39 -19.35
CA THR A 43 -23.20 -5.68 -20.46
C THR A 43 -23.09 -4.71 -21.64
N ASP A 44 -22.85 -3.43 -21.34
CA ASP A 44 -22.72 -2.36 -22.35
C ASP A 44 -21.26 -1.90 -22.53
N CYS A 45 -20.29 -2.74 -22.13
CA CYS A 45 -18.87 -2.42 -22.19
C CYS A 45 -18.12 -3.36 -23.13
N GLU A 46 -17.22 -2.78 -23.93
CA GLU A 46 -16.23 -3.56 -24.65
C GLU A 46 -15.01 -3.79 -23.75
N ILE A 47 -14.63 -5.05 -23.57
CA ILE A 47 -13.41 -5.41 -22.85
C ILE A 47 -12.23 -5.36 -23.83
N VAL A 48 -11.36 -4.39 -23.67
CA VAL A 48 -10.22 -4.15 -24.57
C VAL A 48 -8.89 -4.69 -24.05
N ALA A 49 -8.80 -5.06 -22.79
CA ALA A 49 -7.61 -5.63 -22.17
C ALA A 49 -7.93 -6.32 -20.84
N VAL A 50 -7.09 -7.25 -20.44
CA VAL A 50 -7.05 -7.84 -19.08
C VAL A 50 -5.71 -7.50 -18.45
N CYS A 51 -5.71 -7.24 -17.14
CA CYS A 51 -4.47 -7.05 -16.37
C CYS A 51 -4.52 -7.87 -15.08
N ALA A 52 -3.44 -8.56 -14.74
CA ALA A 52 -3.34 -9.38 -13.53
C ALA A 52 -2.04 -9.13 -12.77
N SER A 53 -2.13 -9.24 -11.44
CA SER A 53 -0.94 -9.33 -10.57
C SER A 53 -0.42 -10.76 -10.62
N ARG A 54 0.82 -10.94 -11.14
CA ARG A 54 1.43 -12.28 -11.24
C ARG A 54 2.38 -12.62 -10.09
N ARG A 55 2.79 -11.63 -9.31
CA ARG A 55 3.73 -11.78 -8.20
C ARG A 55 3.60 -10.64 -7.17
N PRO A 56 4.12 -10.81 -5.94
CA PRO A 56 4.04 -9.77 -4.90
C PRO A 56 4.75 -8.47 -5.26
N ARG A 57 6.02 -8.54 -5.72
CA ARG A 57 6.94 -7.41 -5.92
C ARG A 57 7.57 -7.42 -7.31
N ASP A 58 8.23 -6.32 -7.68
CA ASP A 58 8.88 -6.17 -9.00
C ASP A 58 10.15 -7.03 -9.15
N GLU A 59 10.77 -7.48 -8.07
CA GLU A 59 11.94 -8.35 -8.09
C GLU A 59 11.63 -9.70 -8.76
N GLU A 60 12.53 -10.19 -9.62
CA GLU A 60 12.35 -11.45 -10.36
C GLU A 60 12.17 -12.66 -9.44
N ALA A 61 12.89 -12.68 -8.32
CA ALA A 61 12.78 -13.74 -7.32
C ALA A 61 11.50 -13.69 -6.48
N SER A 62 10.69 -12.63 -6.61
CA SER A 62 9.44 -12.50 -5.87
C SER A 62 8.39 -13.44 -6.41
N TYR A 63 8.21 -14.57 -5.73
CA TYR A 63 7.25 -15.60 -6.09
C TYR A 63 6.35 -15.96 -4.91
N MET A 64 5.06 -16.08 -5.16
CA MET A 64 4.09 -16.58 -4.20
C MET A 64 2.97 -17.33 -4.94
N PRO A 65 2.71 -18.61 -4.60
CA PRO A 65 1.78 -19.47 -5.35
C PRO A 65 0.40 -18.90 -5.56
N VAL A 66 -0.14 -18.18 -4.58
CA VAL A 66 -1.49 -17.60 -4.62
C VAL A 66 -1.69 -16.65 -5.81
N PHE A 67 -0.66 -15.96 -6.28
CA PHE A 67 -0.76 -15.06 -7.44
C PHE A 67 -0.94 -15.81 -8.76
N GLN A 68 -0.56 -17.09 -8.81
CA GLN A 68 -0.73 -17.91 -10.02
C GLN A 68 -2.21 -18.13 -10.36
N ALA A 69 -3.09 -18.19 -9.36
CA ALA A 69 -4.53 -18.32 -9.59
C ALA A 69 -5.08 -17.13 -10.40
N GLY A 70 -4.76 -15.90 -9.98
CA GLY A 70 -5.18 -14.68 -10.69
C GLY A 70 -4.52 -14.51 -12.05
N ASP A 71 -3.21 -14.81 -12.20
CA ASP A 71 -2.50 -14.71 -13.48
C ASP A 71 -3.05 -15.73 -14.49
N ALA A 72 -3.24 -16.99 -14.10
CA ALA A 72 -3.79 -18.03 -14.97
C ALA A 72 -5.21 -17.67 -15.44
N GLN A 73 -6.08 -17.23 -14.55
CA GLN A 73 -7.43 -16.80 -14.88
C GLN A 73 -7.43 -15.59 -15.81
N GLY A 74 -6.62 -14.58 -15.54
CA GLY A 74 -6.50 -13.41 -16.39
C GLY A 74 -6.03 -13.74 -17.79
N ARG A 75 -5.05 -14.61 -17.95
CA ARG A 75 -4.56 -15.09 -19.25
C ARG A 75 -5.61 -15.89 -20.00
N SER A 76 -6.36 -16.75 -19.30
CA SER A 76 -7.44 -17.54 -19.92
C SER A 76 -8.56 -16.66 -20.44
N LEU A 77 -8.99 -15.68 -19.65
CA LEU A 77 -9.99 -14.69 -20.07
C LEU A 77 -9.52 -13.86 -21.27
N ALA A 78 -8.29 -13.34 -21.21
CA ALA A 78 -7.73 -12.55 -22.32
C ALA A 78 -7.66 -13.35 -23.63
N ALA A 79 -7.25 -14.62 -23.56
CA ALA A 79 -7.20 -15.51 -24.73
C ALA A 79 -8.60 -15.76 -25.31
N LEU A 80 -9.60 -16.04 -24.46
CA LEU A 80 -10.98 -16.25 -24.89
C LEU A 80 -11.58 -15.00 -25.53
N LEU A 81 -11.34 -13.84 -24.93
CA LEU A 81 -11.82 -12.53 -25.40
C LEU A 81 -10.99 -11.98 -26.57
N ARG A 82 -9.86 -12.60 -26.91
CA ARG A 82 -8.92 -12.15 -27.96
C ARG A 82 -8.39 -10.73 -27.72
N VAL A 83 -8.11 -10.40 -26.48
CA VAL A 83 -7.56 -9.10 -26.06
C VAL A 83 -6.18 -9.29 -25.42
N PRO A 84 -5.33 -8.24 -25.34
CA PRO A 84 -4.05 -8.33 -24.68
C PRO A 84 -4.21 -8.59 -23.17
N CYS A 85 -3.28 -9.40 -22.62
CA CYS A 85 -3.14 -9.64 -21.19
C CYS A 85 -1.88 -8.96 -20.69
N PHE A 86 -2.04 -7.94 -19.84
CA PHE A 86 -0.94 -7.28 -19.18
C PHE A 86 -0.66 -7.89 -17.81
N ALA A 87 0.60 -7.87 -17.42
CA ALA A 87 1.03 -8.31 -16.12
C ALA A 87 1.59 -7.15 -15.30
N THR A 88 1.35 -7.21 -13.99
CA THR A 88 1.91 -6.29 -13.00
C THR A 88 2.25 -7.04 -11.72
N THR A 89 2.60 -6.32 -10.66
CA THR A 89 2.82 -6.85 -9.33
C THR A 89 1.78 -6.29 -8.35
N HIS A 90 1.57 -7.00 -7.24
CA HIS A 90 0.64 -6.59 -6.20
C HIS A 90 1.04 -5.22 -5.60
N GLN A 91 2.33 -5.07 -5.29
CA GLN A 91 2.87 -3.83 -4.75
C GLN A 91 2.66 -2.63 -5.69
N ARG A 92 2.82 -2.82 -7.00
CA ARG A 92 2.50 -1.78 -7.99
C ARG A 92 1.01 -1.45 -8.02
N GLY A 93 0.16 -2.47 -7.92
CA GLY A 93 -1.29 -2.27 -7.79
C GLY A 93 -1.64 -1.37 -6.62
N HIS A 94 -1.03 -1.57 -5.45
CA HIS A 94 -1.24 -0.69 -4.29
C HIS A 94 -0.79 0.75 -4.53
N VAL A 95 0.38 0.94 -5.12
CA VAL A 95 0.88 2.30 -5.42
C VAL A 95 -0.03 3.02 -6.41
N GLU A 96 -0.43 2.36 -7.50
CA GLU A 96 -1.34 2.96 -8.50
C GLU A 96 -2.75 3.24 -7.94
N ALA A 97 -3.29 2.35 -7.11
CA ALA A 97 -4.55 2.60 -6.43
C ALA A 97 -4.46 3.81 -5.48
N ALA A 98 -3.34 3.94 -4.75
CA ALA A 98 -3.12 5.06 -3.84
C ALA A 98 -2.93 6.40 -4.56
N LYS A 99 -2.53 6.41 -5.83
CA LYS A 99 -2.42 7.65 -6.65
C LYS A 99 -3.77 8.24 -7.02
N VAL A 100 -4.83 7.43 -7.02
CA VAL A 100 -6.18 7.90 -7.39
C VAL A 100 -6.63 9.03 -6.47
N ASP A 101 -6.96 10.18 -7.06
CA ASP A 101 -7.40 11.41 -6.37
C ASP A 101 -6.49 11.87 -5.22
N SER A 102 -5.23 11.43 -5.19
CA SER A 102 -4.26 11.83 -4.16
C SER A 102 -3.66 13.22 -4.39
N GLY A 103 -3.79 13.78 -5.59
CA GLY A 103 -3.14 15.02 -6.00
C GLY A 103 -1.64 14.88 -6.27
N VAL A 104 -1.13 13.64 -6.43
CA VAL A 104 0.23 13.38 -6.91
C VAL A 104 0.32 13.69 -8.40
N ALA A 105 1.33 14.47 -8.78
CA ALA A 105 1.61 14.75 -10.18
C ALA A 105 2.26 13.56 -10.89
N ALA A 106 2.23 13.56 -12.23
CA ALA A 106 2.99 12.59 -13.00
C ALA A 106 4.50 12.72 -12.75
N GLY A 107 5.24 11.64 -12.93
CA GLY A 107 6.70 11.57 -12.75
C GLY A 107 7.12 10.74 -11.54
N ASP A 108 8.37 10.90 -11.15
CA ASP A 108 9.02 10.15 -10.09
C ASP A 108 8.37 10.36 -8.73
N LEU A 109 8.27 9.31 -7.96
CA LEU A 109 7.51 9.27 -6.72
C LEU A 109 8.19 8.41 -5.67
N LEU A 110 8.23 8.90 -4.42
CA LEU A 110 8.44 8.06 -3.25
C LEU A 110 7.09 7.55 -2.75
N ALA A 111 6.92 6.23 -2.70
CA ALA A 111 5.73 5.60 -2.16
C ALA A 111 6.03 5.00 -0.79
N VAL A 112 5.19 5.30 0.22
CA VAL A 112 5.29 4.74 1.57
C VAL A 112 4.07 3.90 1.84
N HIS A 113 4.26 2.63 2.17
CA HIS A 113 3.16 1.74 2.53
C HIS A 113 3.24 1.38 4.02
N LEU A 114 2.19 1.71 4.77
CA LEU A 114 2.11 1.52 6.22
C LEU A 114 0.86 0.71 6.59
N SER A 115 1.05 -0.58 6.86
CA SER A 115 -0.04 -1.51 7.21
C SER A 115 0.36 -2.46 8.34
N GLY A 116 -0.50 -3.41 8.70
CA GLY A 116 -0.18 -4.48 9.64
C GLY A 116 0.85 -5.48 9.12
N GLY A 117 1.06 -5.57 7.81
CA GLY A 117 2.00 -6.49 7.17
C GLY A 117 3.15 -5.80 6.43
N THR A 118 3.14 -4.47 6.34
CA THR A 118 4.11 -3.73 5.53
C THR A 118 4.46 -2.39 6.18
N THR A 119 5.74 -2.06 6.18
CA THR A 119 6.25 -0.72 6.50
C THR A 119 7.46 -0.51 5.63
N GLU A 120 7.26 0.13 4.46
CA GLU A 120 8.26 0.23 3.40
C GLU A 120 8.24 1.63 2.78
N VAL A 121 9.42 2.06 2.31
CA VAL A 121 9.61 3.22 1.44
C VAL A 121 10.17 2.73 0.12
N LEU A 122 9.52 3.10 -0.95
CA LEU A 122 9.81 2.67 -2.32
C LEU A 122 10.03 3.91 -3.19
N SER A 123 10.85 3.79 -4.22
CA SER A 123 10.90 4.74 -5.33
C SER A 123 10.18 4.16 -6.55
N LEU A 124 9.38 4.96 -7.21
CA LEU A 124 8.83 4.69 -8.55
C LEU A 124 9.50 5.66 -9.52
N VAL A 125 10.37 5.14 -10.37
CA VAL A 125 11.14 5.88 -11.39
C VAL A 125 11.05 5.11 -12.70
N ASP A 126 10.73 5.77 -13.80
CA ASP A 126 10.61 5.16 -15.13
C ASP A 126 9.78 3.86 -15.13
N ASP A 127 8.64 3.90 -14.47
CA ASP A 127 7.73 2.76 -14.28
C ASP A 127 8.37 1.54 -13.54
N ARG A 128 9.49 1.73 -12.83
CA ARG A 128 10.15 0.72 -12.01
C ARG A 128 10.00 1.03 -10.52
N LEU A 129 9.51 0.06 -9.77
CA LEU A 129 9.36 0.17 -8.31
C LEU A 129 10.56 -0.49 -7.62
N THR A 130 11.26 0.27 -6.78
CA THR A 130 12.46 -0.20 -6.06
C THR A 130 12.30 0.03 -4.57
N LEU A 131 12.57 -0.98 -3.75
CA LEU A 131 12.59 -0.85 -2.28
C LEU A 131 13.82 -0.05 -1.86
N LEU A 132 13.59 1.04 -1.13
CA LEU A 132 14.65 1.89 -0.56
C LEU A 132 14.90 1.57 0.91
N GLY A 133 13.83 1.28 1.67
CA GLY A 133 13.94 1.04 3.09
C GLY A 133 12.62 0.59 3.71
N GLY A 134 12.64 0.35 5.02
CA GLY A 134 11.45 -0.15 5.73
C GLY A 134 11.72 -0.43 7.20
N THR A 135 10.86 -1.22 7.81
CA THR A 135 11.13 -1.74 9.15
C THR A 135 11.97 -3.01 9.08
N LEU A 136 12.84 -3.20 10.07
CA LEU A 136 13.66 -4.40 10.23
C LEU A 136 13.07 -5.39 11.23
N ASP A 137 11.97 -5.03 11.90
CA ASP A 137 11.39 -5.90 12.94
C ASP A 137 9.85 -5.87 12.94
N LEU A 138 9.21 -4.85 13.45
CA LEU A 138 7.78 -4.77 13.66
C LEU A 138 7.15 -3.74 12.70
N HIS A 139 6.02 -4.08 12.08
CA HIS A 139 5.31 -3.16 11.20
C HIS A 139 4.52 -2.08 11.95
N ALA A 140 4.38 -0.90 11.36
CA ALA A 140 3.70 0.25 11.97
C ALA A 140 2.26 -0.06 12.39
N GLY A 141 1.50 -0.77 11.55
CA GLY A 141 0.14 -1.19 11.89
C GLY A 141 0.10 -2.17 13.05
N GLN A 142 1.10 -3.05 13.19
CA GLN A 142 1.20 -3.95 14.35
C GLN A 142 1.46 -3.18 15.65
N VAL A 143 2.26 -2.11 15.62
CA VAL A 143 2.46 -1.26 16.81
C VAL A 143 1.14 -0.63 17.24
N VAL A 144 0.38 -0.10 16.29
CA VAL A 144 -0.94 0.48 16.53
C VAL A 144 -1.90 -0.56 17.13
N ASP A 145 -2.03 -1.71 16.48
CA ASP A 145 -2.99 -2.76 16.88
C ASP A 145 -2.61 -3.38 18.24
N ARG A 146 -1.33 -3.70 18.46
CA ARG A 146 -0.87 -4.27 19.73
C ARG A 146 -1.05 -3.30 20.90
N THR A 147 -0.77 -1.99 20.66
CA THR A 147 -1.02 -0.97 21.67
C THR A 147 -2.51 -0.88 22.00
N GLY A 148 -3.36 -0.79 20.98
CA GLY A 148 -4.79 -0.68 21.19
C GLY A 148 -5.38 -1.87 21.91
N VAL A 149 -5.03 -3.09 21.49
CA VAL A 149 -5.49 -4.33 22.16
C VAL A 149 -5.02 -4.38 23.61
N ALA A 150 -3.77 -3.99 23.91
CA ALA A 150 -3.26 -3.93 25.28
C ALA A 150 -3.98 -2.89 26.14
N LEU A 151 -4.49 -1.81 25.55
CA LEU A 151 -5.34 -0.80 26.20
C LEU A 151 -6.81 -1.24 26.35
N GLY A 152 -7.17 -2.45 25.86
CA GLY A 152 -8.53 -3.00 25.90
C GLY A 152 -9.44 -2.54 24.76
N LEU A 153 -8.87 -2.01 23.66
CA LEU A 153 -9.63 -1.60 22.47
C LEU A 153 -9.90 -2.77 21.53
N PRO A 154 -11.01 -2.75 20.77
CA PRO A 154 -11.32 -3.79 19.81
C PRO A 154 -10.32 -3.80 18.63
N PHE A 155 -10.15 -4.97 18.02
CA PHE A 155 -9.36 -5.15 16.79
C PHE A 155 -10.27 -5.02 15.53
N PRO A 156 -9.80 -4.34 14.45
CA PRO A 156 -8.56 -3.59 14.32
C PRO A 156 -8.56 -2.29 15.14
N ALA A 157 -7.48 -2.04 15.88
CA ALA A 157 -7.47 -1.03 16.92
C ALA A 157 -7.19 0.41 16.42
N GLY A 158 -6.75 0.57 15.17
CA GLY A 158 -6.33 1.88 14.63
C GLY A 158 -7.31 3.02 14.85
N PRO A 159 -8.58 2.95 14.42
CA PRO A 159 -9.56 4.01 14.62
C PRO A 159 -9.77 4.36 16.10
N HIS A 160 -9.91 3.35 16.96
CA HIS A 160 -10.14 3.54 18.39
C HIS A 160 -8.92 4.12 19.12
N LEU A 161 -7.71 3.69 18.71
CA LEU A 161 -6.47 4.25 19.25
C LEU A 161 -6.30 5.71 18.84
N GLU A 162 -6.70 6.09 17.64
CA GLU A 162 -6.71 7.47 17.18
C GLU A 162 -7.65 8.36 18.01
N GLU A 163 -8.85 7.88 18.31
CA GLU A 163 -9.81 8.59 19.16
C GLU A 163 -9.23 8.90 20.55
N LEU A 164 -8.47 7.97 21.14
CA LEU A 164 -7.73 8.23 22.36
C LEU A 164 -6.60 9.24 22.14
N ALA A 165 -5.79 9.04 21.11
CA ALA A 165 -4.61 9.84 20.84
C ALA A 165 -4.92 11.32 20.58
N VAL A 166 -6.08 11.64 20.01
CA VAL A 166 -6.52 13.03 19.77
C VAL A 166 -6.68 13.79 21.09
N ARG A 167 -7.06 13.12 22.18
CA ARG A 167 -7.23 13.70 23.52
C ARG A 167 -5.93 13.72 24.33
N GLY A 168 -4.91 12.98 23.90
CA GLY A 168 -3.64 12.84 24.60
C GLY A 168 -2.59 13.87 24.19
N THR A 169 -1.51 13.88 24.94
CA THR A 169 -0.33 14.72 24.71
C THR A 169 0.90 13.86 24.52
N ALA A 170 1.70 14.14 23.49
CA ALA A 170 3.01 13.51 23.30
C ALA A 170 4.14 14.42 23.77
N ARG A 171 5.10 13.85 24.46
CA ARG A 171 6.33 14.49 24.93
C ARG A 171 7.57 13.92 24.23
N ALA A 172 7.38 13.13 23.17
CA ALA A 172 8.42 12.43 22.42
C ALA A 172 9.26 11.47 23.27
N LEU A 173 8.63 10.76 24.20
CA LEU A 173 9.29 9.86 25.16
C LEU A 173 9.77 8.57 24.51
N LEU A 174 9.10 8.11 23.42
CA LEU A 174 9.52 6.93 22.68
C LEU A 174 10.71 7.29 21.77
N PRO A 175 11.84 6.60 21.86
CA PRO A 175 12.99 6.85 20.99
C PRO A 175 12.70 6.39 19.55
N VAL A 176 13.15 7.18 18.57
CA VAL A 176 13.13 6.77 17.16
C VAL A 176 14.43 6.04 16.85
N ALA A 177 14.36 4.74 16.62
CA ALA A 177 15.49 3.89 16.27
C ALA A 177 15.59 3.76 14.73
N MET A 178 16.60 4.38 14.15
CA MET A 178 16.88 4.36 12.72
C MET A 178 18.14 3.58 12.42
N ALA A 179 18.20 2.98 11.23
CA ALA A 179 19.35 2.29 10.68
C ALA A 179 19.59 2.72 9.22
N ASP A 180 20.75 2.38 8.67
CA ASP A 180 21.12 2.58 7.28
C ASP A 180 20.81 4.01 6.76
N GLY A 181 21.49 4.98 7.32
CA GLY A 181 21.32 6.38 6.90
C GLY A 181 19.91 6.97 7.10
N GLY A 182 19.04 6.27 7.82
CA GLY A 182 17.66 6.70 8.08
C GLY A 182 16.61 6.08 7.15
N LEU A 183 16.98 5.14 6.30
CA LEU A 183 16.06 4.42 5.42
C LEU A 183 15.33 3.28 6.12
N TYR A 184 15.99 2.66 7.11
CA TYR A 184 15.40 1.58 7.89
C TYR A 184 15.12 2.00 9.33
N CYS A 185 14.16 1.34 9.96
CA CYS A 185 13.79 1.60 11.35
C CYS A 185 13.57 0.31 12.14
N HIS A 186 13.60 0.45 13.46
CA HIS A 186 13.17 -0.56 14.42
C HIS A 186 12.02 -0.01 15.25
N LEU A 187 10.94 -0.76 15.38
CA LEU A 187 9.74 -0.37 16.12
C LEU A 187 9.48 -1.25 17.36
N SER A 188 10.08 -2.44 17.42
CA SER A 188 9.84 -3.40 18.51
C SER A 188 10.28 -2.90 19.88
N GLY A 189 11.38 -2.14 19.96
CA GLY A 189 11.83 -1.56 21.21
C GLY A 189 10.86 -0.53 21.78
N ALA A 190 10.29 0.31 20.93
CA ALA A 190 9.27 1.27 21.32
C ALA A 190 7.95 0.58 21.73
N GLU A 191 7.55 -0.45 20.99
CA GLU A 191 6.37 -1.27 21.31
C GLU A 191 6.54 -1.93 22.69
N THR A 192 7.69 -2.52 22.97
CA THR A 192 8.01 -3.10 24.28
C THR A 192 7.91 -2.06 25.40
N GLN A 193 8.38 -0.84 25.16
CA GLN A 193 8.26 0.25 26.13
C GLN A 193 6.80 0.66 26.37
N VAL A 194 5.99 0.73 25.34
CA VAL A 194 4.54 0.98 25.43
C VAL A 194 3.86 -0.09 26.29
N GLN A 195 4.16 -1.37 26.06
CA GLN A 195 3.60 -2.48 26.85
C GLN A 195 3.96 -2.35 28.35
N ARG A 196 5.18 -1.93 28.65
CA ARG A 196 5.59 -1.65 30.04
C ARG A 196 4.81 -0.51 30.67
N TRP A 197 4.61 0.61 29.94
CA TRP A 197 3.81 1.73 30.42
C TRP A 197 2.36 1.33 30.74
N ILE A 198 1.77 0.53 29.87
CA ILE A 198 0.41 0.00 30.07
C ILE A 198 0.34 -0.90 31.31
N ALA A 199 1.24 -1.87 31.41
CA ALA A 199 1.27 -2.82 32.53
C ALA A 199 1.50 -2.15 33.89
N GLN A 200 2.27 -1.07 33.92
CA GLN A 200 2.61 -0.33 35.15
C GLN A 200 1.68 0.85 35.43
N GLY A 201 0.73 1.16 34.56
CA GLY A 201 -0.16 2.32 34.74
C GLY A 201 0.58 3.66 34.79
N MET A 202 1.70 3.79 34.07
CA MET A 202 2.63 4.93 34.21
C MET A 202 2.08 6.25 33.68
N MET A 203 1.12 6.22 32.77
CA MET A 203 0.54 7.42 32.18
C MET A 203 -0.88 7.16 31.66
N PRO A 204 -1.67 8.23 31.37
CA PRO A 204 -2.99 8.10 30.78
C PRO A 204 -2.97 7.33 29.45
N LYS A 205 -4.03 6.58 29.18
CA LYS A 205 -4.17 5.81 27.93
C LYS A 205 -4.10 6.71 26.70
N GLU A 206 -4.65 7.91 26.80
CA GLU A 206 -4.66 8.95 25.77
C GLU A 206 -3.23 9.38 25.41
N ASP A 207 -2.39 9.60 26.43
CA ASP A 207 -0.99 10.01 26.23
C ASP A 207 -0.16 8.87 25.62
N ILE A 208 -0.38 7.62 26.05
CA ILE A 208 0.24 6.44 25.43
C ILE A 208 -0.12 6.36 23.95
N ALA A 209 -1.40 6.47 23.63
CA ALA A 209 -1.88 6.45 22.25
C ALA A 209 -1.26 7.58 21.41
N ARG A 210 -1.17 8.78 21.96
CA ARG A 210 -0.56 9.95 21.31
C ARG A 210 0.94 9.78 21.09
N GLU A 211 1.69 9.21 22.03
CA GLU A 211 3.12 8.91 21.89
C GLU A 211 3.38 7.91 20.75
N VAL A 212 2.51 6.92 20.55
CA VAL A 212 2.62 5.97 19.45
C VAL A 212 2.48 6.67 18.09
N TYR A 213 1.45 7.49 17.90
CA TYR A 213 1.28 8.24 16.65
C TYR A 213 2.39 9.24 16.41
N ASP A 214 2.89 9.89 17.49
CA ASP A 214 4.03 10.80 17.41
C ASP A 214 5.31 10.06 17.01
N LEU A 215 5.59 8.89 17.59
CA LEU A 215 6.70 8.03 17.21
C LEU A 215 6.64 7.67 15.73
N LEU A 216 5.51 7.15 15.25
CA LEU A 216 5.34 6.74 13.86
C LEU A 216 5.53 7.92 12.89
N ALA A 217 4.98 9.08 13.21
CA ALA A 217 5.16 10.29 12.41
C ALA A 217 6.63 10.77 12.38
N ARG A 218 7.34 10.71 13.51
CA ARG A 218 8.79 11.04 13.58
C ARG A 218 9.62 10.04 12.77
N THR A 219 9.30 8.77 12.85
CA THR A 219 9.98 7.69 12.11
C THR A 219 9.79 7.87 10.60
N VAL A 220 8.54 7.95 10.15
CA VAL A 220 8.21 8.09 8.71
C VAL A 220 8.78 9.39 8.14
N SER A 221 8.69 10.51 8.87
CA SER A 221 9.29 11.77 8.44
C SER A 221 10.81 11.66 8.22
N ARG A 222 11.53 10.88 9.05
CA ARG A 222 12.97 10.63 8.84
C ARG A 222 13.21 9.75 7.61
N MET A 223 12.45 8.67 7.46
CA MET A 223 12.58 7.76 6.31
C MET A 223 12.36 8.48 4.98
N VAL A 224 11.29 9.26 4.85
CA VAL A 224 11.00 9.97 3.59
C VAL A 224 12.02 11.08 3.31
N THR A 225 12.54 11.74 4.36
CA THR A 225 13.62 12.72 4.19
C THR A 225 14.91 12.04 3.69
N ALA A 226 15.32 10.94 4.30
CA ALA A 226 16.50 10.16 3.87
C ALA A 226 16.34 9.65 2.43
N ALA A 227 15.18 9.06 2.10
CA ALA A 227 14.88 8.59 0.75
C ALA A 227 14.91 9.72 -0.29
N SER A 228 14.35 10.90 0.05
CA SER A 228 14.39 12.07 -0.82
C SER A 228 15.82 12.61 -1.02
N GLN A 229 16.62 12.61 0.02
CA GLN A 229 18.04 13.01 -0.08
C GLN A 229 18.84 12.05 -0.97
N GLN A 230 18.61 10.76 -0.85
CA GLN A 230 19.29 9.74 -1.66
C GLN A 230 18.87 9.76 -3.13
N THR A 231 17.59 9.97 -3.42
CA THR A 231 17.04 9.83 -4.78
C THR A 231 16.85 11.15 -5.53
N GLY A 232 16.82 12.28 -4.82
CA GLY A 232 16.43 13.57 -5.39
C GLY A 232 14.92 13.77 -5.57
N ILE A 233 14.10 12.74 -5.34
CA ILE A 233 12.64 12.80 -5.52
C ILE A 233 11.99 13.66 -4.45
N ARG A 234 11.05 14.53 -4.84
CA ARG A 234 10.36 15.48 -3.95
C ARG A 234 8.87 15.20 -3.75
N GLN A 235 8.31 14.26 -4.50
CA GLN A 235 6.93 13.82 -4.32
C GLN A 235 6.88 12.58 -3.43
N VAL A 236 6.01 12.59 -2.42
CA VAL A 236 5.83 11.48 -1.49
C VAL A 236 4.34 11.14 -1.41
N LEU A 237 4.02 9.88 -1.65
CA LEU A 237 2.68 9.32 -1.47
C LEU A 237 2.69 8.32 -0.33
N ILE A 238 1.91 8.55 0.71
CA ILE A 238 1.79 7.66 1.88
C ILE A 238 0.43 6.98 1.84
N ALA A 239 0.42 5.65 1.91
CA ALA A 239 -0.78 4.82 1.86
C ALA A 239 -0.75 3.69 2.90
N GLY A 240 -1.86 2.96 3.02
CA GLY A 240 -2.04 1.86 3.97
C GLY A 240 -2.90 2.25 5.17
N GLY A 241 -3.26 1.26 6.00
CA GLY A 241 -4.20 1.44 7.10
C GLY A 241 -3.77 2.50 8.11
N VAL A 242 -2.48 2.58 8.45
CA VAL A 242 -1.96 3.62 9.37
C VAL A 242 -2.10 5.02 8.77
N ALA A 243 -1.90 5.14 7.46
CA ALA A 243 -2.06 6.40 6.74
C ALA A 243 -3.52 6.84 6.57
N SER A 244 -4.50 6.04 6.98
CA SER A 244 -5.91 6.46 7.04
C SER A 244 -6.20 7.37 8.23
N SER A 245 -5.39 7.34 9.29
CA SER A 245 -5.50 8.22 10.46
C SER A 245 -5.24 9.68 10.11
N ARG A 246 -6.18 10.56 10.45
CA ARG A 246 -6.05 12.01 10.29
C ARG A 246 -4.93 12.56 11.16
N LEU A 247 -4.86 12.12 12.39
CA LEU A 247 -3.81 12.53 13.34
C LEU A 247 -2.42 12.19 12.81
N PHE A 248 -2.22 10.96 12.28
CA PHE A 248 -0.96 10.58 11.67
C PHE A 248 -0.60 11.47 10.48
N ARG A 249 -1.57 11.74 9.59
CA ARG A 249 -1.39 12.62 8.42
C ARG A 249 -0.92 14.01 8.82
N GLU A 250 -1.58 14.61 9.79
CA GLU A 250 -1.22 15.93 10.31
C GLU A 250 0.20 15.94 10.90
N LEU A 251 0.50 14.99 11.78
CA LEU A 251 1.80 14.89 12.44
C LEU A 251 2.95 14.66 11.44
N VAL A 252 2.81 13.72 10.50
CA VAL A 252 3.87 13.45 9.52
C VAL A 252 4.07 14.62 8.57
N THR A 253 2.99 15.28 8.13
CA THR A 253 3.07 16.47 7.26
C THR A 253 3.83 17.60 7.96
N GLN A 254 3.45 17.94 9.19
CA GLN A 254 4.11 19.00 9.98
C GLN A 254 5.59 18.70 10.20
N ARG A 255 5.93 17.45 10.53
CA ARG A 255 7.31 17.05 10.82
C ARG A 255 8.17 17.01 9.57
N THR A 256 7.60 16.55 8.46
CA THR A 256 8.29 16.53 7.15
C THR A 256 8.54 17.95 6.65
N ALA A 257 7.55 18.84 6.73
CA ALA A 257 7.70 20.24 6.34
C ALA A 257 8.79 20.97 7.15
N LYS A 258 8.94 20.66 8.46
CA LYS A 258 10.00 21.22 9.29
C LYS A 258 11.41 20.69 8.91
N ARG A 259 11.51 19.45 8.42
CA ARG A 259 12.80 18.82 8.05
C ARG A 259 13.23 19.19 6.65
N GLN A 260 12.28 19.16 5.73
CA GLN A 260 12.50 19.37 4.31
C GLN A 260 11.26 20.04 3.70
N PRO A 261 11.22 21.38 3.66
CA PRO A 261 10.02 22.14 3.24
C PRO A 261 9.60 21.93 1.79
N ASP A 262 10.51 21.49 0.92
CA ASP A 262 10.28 21.22 -0.50
C ASP A 262 9.68 19.83 -0.78
N LEU A 263 9.54 18.98 0.25
CA LEU A 263 8.85 17.69 0.11
C LEU A 263 7.32 17.88 0.02
N ARG A 264 6.74 17.33 -1.03
CA ARG A 264 5.30 17.36 -1.29
C ARG A 264 4.67 16.04 -0.83
N VAL A 265 4.22 16.00 0.42
CA VAL A 265 3.56 14.81 0.99
C VAL A 265 2.09 14.78 0.58
N ARG A 266 1.64 13.65 0.04
CA ARG A 266 0.26 13.34 -0.32
C ARG A 266 -0.14 12.00 0.29
N PHE A 267 -1.43 11.76 0.40
CA PHE A 267 -1.97 10.54 1.00
C PHE A 267 -2.94 9.86 0.04
N GLY A 268 -2.82 8.54 -0.03
CA GLY A 268 -3.83 7.73 -0.69
C GLY A 268 -5.17 7.82 0.03
N ARG A 269 -6.26 7.60 -0.71
CA ARG A 269 -7.61 7.51 -0.13
C ARG A 269 -7.75 6.24 0.70
N PRO A 270 -8.41 6.29 1.87
CA PRO A 270 -8.62 5.12 2.72
C PRO A 270 -9.31 3.96 2.00
N GLU A 271 -10.23 4.25 1.08
CA GLU A 271 -10.98 3.26 0.30
C GLU A 271 -10.09 2.37 -0.56
N TYR A 272 -8.91 2.87 -0.94
CA TYR A 272 -7.93 2.15 -1.77
C TYR A 272 -6.73 1.61 -0.95
N SER A 273 -6.76 1.74 0.39
CA SER A 273 -5.66 1.30 1.25
C SER A 273 -5.61 -0.21 1.50
N GLY A 274 -6.73 -0.91 1.31
CA GLY A 274 -6.79 -2.38 1.37
C GLY A 274 -6.55 -3.03 0.02
N ASP A 275 -6.49 -4.37 0.00
CA ASP A 275 -6.38 -5.15 -1.23
C ASP A 275 -7.55 -4.85 -2.18
N ASN A 276 -7.21 -4.48 -3.40
CA ASN A 276 -8.17 -4.16 -4.46
C ASN A 276 -7.54 -4.35 -5.84
N ALA A 277 -8.37 -4.45 -6.87
CA ALA A 277 -7.93 -4.58 -8.26
C ALA A 277 -7.84 -3.23 -9.00
N VAL A 278 -8.17 -2.11 -8.35
CA VAL A 278 -8.26 -0.79 -9.00
C VAL A 278 -6.94 -0.38 -9.63
N GLY A 279 -5.85 -0.45 -8.85
CA GLY A 279 -4.54 -0.09 -9.36
C GLY A 279 -4.05 -1.02 -10.48
N VAL A 280 -4.36 -2.31 -10.39
CA VAL A 280 -4.04 -3.30 -11.45
C VAL A 280 -4.79 -2.95 -12.75
N ALA A 281 -6.08 -2.61 -12.66
CA ALA A 281 -6.88 -2.20 -13.80
C ALA A 281 -6.35 -0.88 -14.43
N LEU A 282 -5.94 0.08 -13.62
CA LEU A 282 -5.35 1.34 -14.08
C LEU A 282 -4.02 1.14 -14.82
N ILE A 283 -3.17 0.22 -14.33
CA ILE A 283 -1.93 -0.17 -15.01
C ILE A 283 -2.26 -0.81 -16.36
N GLY A 284 -3.22 -1.73 -16.41
CA GLY A 284 -3.68 -2.35 -17.64
C GLY A 284 -4.19 -1.34 -18.65
N ALA A 285 -5.04 -0.40 -18.23
CA ALA A 285 -5.58 0.65 -19.07
C ALA A 285 -4.49 1.58 -19.63
N ARG A 286 -3.48 1.92 -18.82
CA ARG A 286 -2.33 2.71 -19.27
C ARG A 286 -1.53 1.97 -20.33
N LYS A 287 -1.13 0.73 -20.06
CA LYS A 287 -0.36 -0.11 -21.00
C LYS A 287 -1.09 -0.34 -22.32
N TRP A 288 -2.40 -0.51 -22.27
CA TRP A 288 -3.21 -0.63 -23.48
C TRP A 288 -3.17 0.65 -24.32
N ARG A 289 -3.34 1.83 -23.71
CA ARG A 289 -3.26 3.13 -24.42
C ARG A 289 -1.88 3.35 -25.04
N GLU A 290 -0.81 3.05 -24.32
CA GLU A 290 0.57 3.13 -24.80
C GLU A 290 0.77 2.22 -26.02
N GLN A 291 0.24 0.99 -25.99
CA GLN A 291 0.29 0.06 -27.11
C GLN A 291 -0.50 0.55 -28.34
N GLN A 292 -1.67 1.17 -28.15
CA GLN A 292 -2.43 1.75 -29.26
C GLN A 292 -1.69 2.95 -29.90
N ALA A 293 -1.16 3.85 -29.08
CA ALA A 293 -0.39 4.99 -29.57
C ALA A 293 0.84 4.56 -30.41
N LEU A 294 1.54 3.52 -30.00
CA LEU A 294 2.66 2.96 -30.78
C LEU A 294 2.21 2.41 -32.14
N LYS A 295 1.07 1.70 -32.20
CA LYS A 295 0.52 1.21 -33.46
C LYS A 295 0.13 2.35 -34.42
N GLU A 296 -0.49 3.42 -33.90
CA GLU A 296 -0.85 4.59 -34.72
C GLU A 296 0.38 5.26 -35.36
N ILE A 297 1.50 5.33 -34.61
CA ILE A 297 2.77 5.86 -35.12
C ILE A 297 3.34 4.96 -36.23
N GLU A 298 3.33 3.63 -36.02
CA GLU A 298 3.82 2.66 -37.01
C GLU A 298 2.99 2.68 -38.30
N TYR A 299 1.67 2.75 -38.23
CA TYR A 299 0.78 2.80 -39.39
C TYR A 299 0.78 4.17 -40.08
N GLY A 300 0.85 5.27 -39.30
CA GLY A 300 0.90 6.62 -39.86
C GLY A 300 2.20 6.93 -40.63
N SER A 301 3.31 6.27 -40.31
CA SER A 301 4.58 6.43 -41.02
C SER A 301 4.65 5.69 -42.39
N THR A 302 3.75 4.73 -42.62
CA THR A 302 3.71 3.95 -43.87
C THR A 302 2.88 4.62 -44.98
N ASP A 303 2.08 5.66 -44.65
CA ASP A 303 1.18 6.32 -45.63
C ASP A 303 1.77 7.60 -46.27
N THR A 304 3.00 8.01 -45.88
CA THR A 304 3.69 9.18 -46.47
C THR A 304 4.67 8.84 -47.62
N GLY A 305 4.60 7.62 -48.12
CA GLY A 305 5.53 7.10 -49.15
C GLY A 305 4.85 6.75 -50.48
N ARG A 306 3.85 7.54 -50.97
CA ARG A 306 3.36 7.45 -52.35
C ARG A 306 3.29 8.82 -53.00
#